data_24abc5077b315d0328236aec9ed81d22
#
_entry.id   24abc5077b315d0328236aec9ed81d22
#
_cell.length_a   1.000
_cell.length_b   1.000
_cell.length_c   1.000
_cell.angle_alpha   90.00
_cell.angle_beta   90.00
_cell.angle_gamma   90.00
#
_symmetry.space_group_name_H-M   'P 1'
#
loop_
_entity.id
_entity.type
_entity.pdbx_description
1 polymer ?
#
loop_
_entity_poly.entity_id
_entity_poly.type
_entity_poly.pdbx_seq_one_letter_code
_entity_poly.pdbx_strand_id
1 'polypeptide(L)'
;MQMGRVSWNTAIQARGQAPQGTRAIAVPIGSNPAPSFYGAAIGGKEVVTEQEGTEVDFRGAKTCEFLLMSVGVSLLQRHAAALWGEPFESRVVDGRMNLGTVAARTRLAHCWSLVFARVQRDPAALSNPHVARMVEHSVLNALLGIAGPPPGRSLPARRQVLARRAEEFIRVRIDAPITLFDICDWVGASERSLHLGFLERFGMSPMAYLKVLRLNRARRQLRDAAPGTSVTDVAMRSGFLHLGRFATDYGRFFCEWPSATLRHLPQ
;
A
#
# COMPACT_ATOMS: atom_id res chain seq x y z
N MET A 1 -3.18 -7.85 10.69
CA MET A 1 -4.34 -8.29 9.87
C MET A 1 -4.61 -9.76 10.09
N GLN A 2 -5.88 -10.17 10.12
CA GLN A 2 -6.31 -11.57 10.14
C GLN A 2 -7.24 -11.81 8.95
N MET A 3 -7.17 -13.00 8.36
CA MET A 3 -8.01 -13.41 7.23
C MET A 3 -8.54 -14.81 7.43
N GLY A 4 -9.79 -15.05 7.08
CA GLY A 4 -10.43 -16.35 7.19
C GLY A 4 -11.44 -16.59 6.07
N ARG A 5 -11.70 -17.88 5.81
CA ARG A 5 -12.79 -18.33 4.95
C ARG A 5 -13.78 -19.07 5.83
N VAL A 6 -15.03 -18.67 5.76
CA VAL A 6 -16.12 -19.26 6.55
C VAL A 6 -17.19 -19.75 5.61
N SER A 7 -17.62 -20.99 5.80
CA SER A 7 -18.70 -21.60 5.04
C SER A 7 -19.61 -22.39 5.96
N TRP A 8 -20.90 -22.42 5.64
CA TRP A 8 -21.88 -23.24 6.33
C TRP A 8 -22.97 -23.72 5.36
N ASN A 9 -23.61 -24.81 5.72
CA ASN A 9 -24.64 -25.47 4.92
C ASN A 9 -26.02 -25.46 5.56
N THR A 10 -26.23 -24.65 6.60
CA THR A 10 -27.48 -24.45 7.30
C THR A 10 -27.76 -22.97 7.52
N ALA A 11 -29.02 -22.59 7.72
CA ALA A 11 -29.32 -21.20 8.07
C ALA A 11 -28.72 -20.86 9.43
N ILE A 12 -28.02 -19.75 9.52
CA ILE A 12 -27.42 -19.26 10.76
C ILE A 12 -27.84 -17.81 11.05
N GLN A 13 -27.82 -17.47 12.33
CA GLN A 13 -27.76 -16.09 12.79
C GLN A 13 -26.46 -15.90 13.56
N ALA A 14 -25.66 -14.93 13.19
CA ALA A 14 -24.44 -14.59 13.88
C ALA A 14 -24.58 -13.21 14.51
N ARG A 15 -24.17 -13.11 15.78
CA ARG A 15 -24.00 -11.86 16.51
C ARG A 15 -22.58 -11.80 17.06
N GLY A 16 -22.01 -10.62 17.10
CA GLY A 16 -20.67 -10.43 17.62
C GLY A 16 -20.22 -8.99 17.44
N GLN A 17 -18.98 -8.74 17.75
CA GLN A 17 -18.36 -7.42 17.57
C GLN A 17 -17.00 -7.58 16.90
N ALA A 18 -16.59 -6.60 16.10
CA ALA A 18 -15.23 -6.55 15.58
C ALA A 18 -14.25 -6.43 16.76
N PRO A 19 -13.08 -7.12 16.72
CA PRO A 19 -12.05 -6.97 17.74
C PRO A 19 -11.62 -5.52 17.91
N GLN A 20 -11.24 -5.16 19.15
CA GLN A 20 -10.85 -3.81 19.50
C GLN A 20 -9.72 -3.26 18.59
N GLY A 21 -9.81 -2.00 18.16
CA GLY A 21 -8.85 -1.37 17.26
C GLY A 21 -8.87 -1.89 15.82
N THR A 22 -9.86 -2.75 15.47
CA THR A 22 -9.96 -3.33 14.12
C THR A 22 -11.26 -3.00 13.42
N ARG A 23 -11.26 -3.17 12.11
CA ARG A 23 -12.44 -3.18 11.26
C ARG A 23 -12.57 -4.56 10.61
N ALA A 24 -13.72 -5.17 10.73
CA ALA A 24 -14.06 -6.39 10.02
C ALA A 24 -14.62 -6.05 8.63
N ILE A 25 -14.23 -6.84 7.63
CA ILE A 25 -14.74 -6.72 6.24
C ILE A 25 -15.08 -8.12 5.77
N ALA A 26 -16.29 -8.31 5.25
CA ALA A 26 -16.78 -9.58 4.77
C ALA A 26 -17.18 -9.50 3.29
N VAL A 27 -16.61 -10.38 2.49
CA VAL A 27 -16.87 -10.50 1.05
C VAL A 27 -17.66 -11.78 0.81
N PRO A 28 -18.94 -11.71 0.43
CA PRO A 28 -19.71 -12.89 0.05
C PRO A 28 -19.10 -13.54 -1.21
N ILE A 29 -18.81 -14.84 -1.17
CA ILE A 29 -18.29 -15.60 -2.32
C ILE A 29 -19.44 -16.32 -3.03
N GLY A 30 -20.28 -17.03 -2.27
CA GLY A 30 -21.41 -17.77 -2.77
C GLY A 30 -22.51 -17.82 -1.72
N SER A 31 -23.75 -17.61 -2.15
CA SER A 31 -24.93 -17.75 -1.28
C SER A 31 -26.21 -17.84 -2.11
N ASN A 32 -27.10 -18.70 -1.70
CA ASN A 32 -28.46 -18.79 -2.26
C ASN A 32 -29.44 -19.24 -1.18
N PRO A 33 -30.44 -18.41 -0.81
CA PRO A 33 -30.64 -17.01 -1.18
C PRO A 33 -29.56 -16.06 -0.62
N ALA A 34 -29.60 -14.77 -1.01
CA ALA A 34 -28.68 -13.77 -0.51
C ALA A 34 -28.77 -13.64 1.02
N PRO A 35 -27.63 -13.57 1.74
CA PRO A 35 -27.63 -13.35 3.17
C PRO A 35 -28.09 -11.93 3.50
N SER A 36 -28.52 -11.69 4.73
CA SER A 36 -28.88 -10.35 5.21
C SER A 36 -27.93 -9.85 6.28
N PHE A 37 -27.78 -8.55 6.30
CA PHE A 37 -26.96 -7.81 7.23
C PHE A 37 -27.78 -6.62 7.75
N TYR A 38 -28.01 -6.57 9.06
CA TYR A 38 -28.99 -5.68 9.70
C TYR A 38 -30.38 -5.74 9.04
N GLY A 39 -30.87 -6.95 8.80
CA GLY A 39 -32.20 -7.18 8.23
C GLY A 39 -32.34 -6.92 6.72
N ALA A 40 -31.37 -6.32 6.05
CA ALA A 40 -31.39 -6.07 4.63
C ALA A 40 -30.50 -7.04 3.84
N ALA A 41 -30.94 -7.55 2.69
CA ALA A 41 -30.18 -8.45 1.86
C ALA A 41 -28.86 -7.81 1.38
N ILE A 42 -27.77 -8.59 1.37
CA ILE A 42 -26.49 -8.12 0.82
C ILE A 42 -26.57 -8.20 -0.70
N GLY A 43 -26.45 -7.05 -1.36
CA GLY A 43 -26.51 -6.96 -2.82
C GLY A 43 -25.31 -7.63 -3.51
N GLY A 44 -25.53 -8.07 -4.75
CA GLY A 44 -24.49 -8.77 -5.54
C GLY A 44 -23.22 -7.97 -5.81
N LYS A 45 -23.23 -6.67 -5.59
CA LYS A 45 -22.08 -5.74 -5.77
C LYS A 45 -21.54 -5.17 -4.46
N GLU A 46 -22.01 -5.68 -3.31
CA GLU A 46 -21.67 -5.15 -2.00
C GLU A 46 -20.73 -6.07 -1.24
N VAL A 47 -19.91 -5.45 -0.40
CA VAL A 47 -19.21 -6.07 0.73
C VAL A 47 -19.72 -5.41 2.01
N VAL A 48 -19.72 -6.15 3.11
CA VAL A 48 -20.13 -5.62 4.41
C VAL A 48 -18.90 -5.35 5.28
N THR A 49 -19.00 -4.33 6.12
CA THR A 49 -17.92 -3.93 7.00
C THR A 49 -18.45 -3.45 8.34
N GLU A 50 -17.79 -3.85 9.40
CA GLU A 50 -18.09 -3.48 10.77
C GLU A 50 -16.90 -2.82 11.44
N GLN A 51 -17.17 -1.75 12.17
CA GLN A 51 -16.17 -1.15 13.01
C GLN A 51 -16.27 -1.66 14.45
N GLU A 52 -15.22 -1.42 15.20
CA GLU A 52 -15.15 -1.71 16.63
C GLU A 52 -16.38 -1.21 17.40
N GLY A 53 -16.85 -2.02 18.33
CA GLY A 53 -17.96 -1.67 19.22
C GLY A 53 -19.35 -1.77 18.61
N THR A 54 -19.48 -2.03 17.30
CA THR A 54 -20.76 -2.23 16.65
C THR A 54 -21.15 -3.70 16.74
N GLU A 55 -22.37 -3.98 17.21
CA GLU A 55 -22.90 -5.35 17.25
C GLU A 55 -23.32 -5.82 15.86
N VAL A 56 -22.73 -6.88 15.37
CA VAL A 56 -23.07 -7.51 14.09
C VAL A 56 -24.42 -8.23 14.22
N ASP A 57 -25.38 -7.96 13.36
CA ASP A 57 -26.56 -8.81 13.13
C ASP A 57 -26.54 -9.32 11.69
N PHE A 58 -26.06 -10.56 11.56
CA PHE A 58 -25.94 -11.24 10.29
C PHE A 58 -26.82 -12.48 10.25
N ARG A 59 -27.56 -12.68 9.16
CA ARG A 59 -28.33 -13.90 8.91
C ARG A 59 -27.88 -14.53 7.62
N GLY A 60 -27.31 -15.73 7.72
CA GLY A 60 -26.89 -16.54 6.60
C GLY A 60 -28.01 -17.43 6.07
N ALA A 61 -28.07 -17.59 4.76
CA ALA A 61 -28.91 -18.56 4.07
C ALA A 61 -28.42 -20.02 4.28
N LYS A 62 -29.16 -20.99 3.73
CA LYS A 62 -28.82 -22.42 3.83
C LYS A 62 -27.42 -22.76 3.36
N THR A 63 -26.93 -22.08 2.34
CA THR A 63 -25.55 -22.23 1.88
C THR A 63 -24.95 -20.86 1.73
N CYS A 64 -23.91 -20.60 2.49
CA CYS A 64 -23.24 -19.32 2.49
C CYS A 64 -21.74 -19.51 2.62
N GLU A 65 -21.00 -18.69 1.90
CA GLU A 65 -19.56 -18.66 1.97
C GLU A 65 -19.04 -17.22 1.93
N PHE A 66 -18.12 -16.90 2.84
CA PHE A 66 -17.52 -15.59 2.98
C PHE A 66 -16.00 -15.68 3.11
N LEU A 67 -15.34 -14.69 2.56
CA LEU A 67 -13.99 -14.30 2.99
C LEU A 67 -14.13 -13.16 4.00
N LEU A 68 -13.55 -13.37 5.17
CA LEU A 68 -13.53 -12.42 6.27
C LEU A 68 -12.12 -11.84 6.43
N MET A 69 -12.03 -10.55 6.67
CA MET A 69 -10.80 -9.87 7.02
C MET A 69 -11.04 -9.00 8.25
N SER A 70 -10.14 -9.08 9.23
CA SER A 70 -10.02 -8.12 10.32
C SER A 70 -8.70 -7.37 10.16
N VAL A 71 -8.76 -6.06 10.07
CA VAL A 71 -7.63 -5.19 9.81
C VAL A 71 -7.59 -4.03 10.80
N GLY A 72 -6.40 -3.67 11.29
CA GLY A 72 -6.23 -2.50 12.15
C GLY A 72 -6.74 -1.21 11.48
N VAL A 73 -7.57 -0.46 12.21
CA VAL A 73 -8.20 0.78 11.69
C VAL A 73 -7.14 1.74 11.16
N SER A 74 -6.05 1.96 11.91
CA SER A 74 -4.98 2.87 11.48
C SER A 74 -4.30 2.45 10.18
N LEU A 75 -4.12 1.14 9.95
CA LEU A 75 -3.55 0.61 8.72
C LEU A 75 -4.49 0.84 7.54
N LEU A 76 -5.77 0.51 7.70
CA LEU A 76 -6.80 0.71 6.67
C LEU A 76 -6.95 2.18 6.29
N GLN A 77 -6.96 3.08 7.29
CA GLN A 77 -7.07 4.52 7.06
C GLN A 77 -5.86 5.08 6.30
N ARG A 78 -4.64 4.67 6.66
CA ARG A 78 -3.45 5.09 5.91
C ARG A 78 -3.52 4.69 4.44
N HIS A 79 -3.95 3.45 4.16
CA HIS A 79 -4.10 2.96 2.78
C HIS A 79 -5.20 3.70 2.02
N ALA A 80 -6.37 3.91 2.64
CA ALA A 80 -7.47 4.66 2.04
C ALA A 80 -7.06 6.11 1.74
N ALA A 81 -6.46 6.79 2.71
CA ALA A 81 -5.97 8.16 2.54
C ALA A 81 -4.90 8.26 1.43
N ALA A 82 -4.03 7.26 1.31
CA ALA A 82 -3.01 7.22 0.27
C ALA A 82 -3.59 6.96 -1.13
N LEU A 83 -4.54 6.03 -1.25
CA LEU A 83 -5.14 5.65 -2.53
C LEU A 83 -6.26 6.59 -2.96
N TRP A 84 -7.07 7.08 -2.05
CA TRP A 84 -8.25 7.88 -2.33
C TRP A 84 -8.10 9.36 -1.99
N GLY A 85 -7.16 9.69 -1.08
CA GLY A 85 -7.08 11.01 -0.45
C GLY A 85 -8.21 11.28 0.53
N GLU A 86 -8.94 10.24 0.93
CA GLU A 86 -10.14 10.29 1.78
C GLU A 86 -10.09 9.16 2.82
N PRO A 87 -10.77 9.31 3.96
CA PRO A 87 -10.91 8.22 4.92
C PRO A 87 -11.73 7.07 4.32
N PHE A 88 -11.50 5.85 4.84
CA PHE A 88 -12.22 4.65 4.40
C PHE A 88 -13.74 4.80 4.54
N GLU A 89 -14.19 5.45 5.59
CA GLU A 89 -15.60 5.69 5.91
C GLU A 89 -16.34 6.45 4.81
N SER A 90 -15.67 7.26 4.01
CA SER A 90 -16.29 7.99 2.89
C SER A 90 -16.91 7.07 1.83
N ARG A 91 -16.57 5.79 1.85
CA ARG A 91 -17.10 4.75 0.95
C ARG A 91 -18.08 3.78 1.63
N VAL A 92 -18.32 3.95 2.92
CA VAL A 92 -19.18 3.06 3.72
C VAL A 92 -20.49 3.78 4.02
N VAL A 93 -21.60 3.12 3.72
CA VAL A 93 -22.95 3.57 4.07
C VAL A 93 -23.64 2.39 4.78
N ASP A 94 -24.13 2.60 5.97
CA ASP A 94 -24.82 1.59 6.79
C ASP A 94 -24.07 0.25 6.87
N GLY A 95 -22.76 0.31 7.14
CA GLY A 95 -21.91 -0.88 7.21
C GLY A 95 -21.70 -1.60 5.87
N ARG A 96 -21.97 -0.95 4.74
CA ARG A 96 -21.85 -1.52 3.39
C ARG A 96 -20.94 -0.70 2.51
N MET A 97 -20.18 -1.37 1.67
CA MET A 97 -19.40 -0.74 0.60
C MET A 97 -19.85 -1.31 -0.74
N ASN A 98 -20.32 -0.43 -1.62
CA ASN A 98 -20.71 -0.77 -2.97
C ASN A 98 -19.49 -0.73 -3.91
N LEU A 99 -19.18 -1.85 -4.56
CA LEU A 99 -18.07 -1.99 -5.50
C LEU A 99 -18.43 -1.64 -6.96
N GLY A 100 -19.65 -1.14 -7.17
CA GLY A 100 -20.13 -0.72 -8.48
C GLY A 100 -20.71 -1.85 -9.33
N THR A 101 -20.05 -3.00 -9.44
CA THR A 101 -20.51 -4.15 -10.25
C THR A 101 -20.36 -5.48 -9.53
N VAL A 102 -21.15 -6.47 -9.94
CA VAL A 102 -20.99 -7.86 -9.46
C VAL A 102 -19.60 -8.40 -9.84
N ALA A 103 -19.12 -8.10 -11.05
CA ALA A 103 -17.81 -8.51 -11.51
C ALA A 103 -16.67 -7.93 -10.65
N ALA A 104 -16.81 -6.71 -10.11
CA ALA A 104 -15.85 -6.12 -9.18
C ALA A 104 -15.77 -6.92 -7.86
N ARG A 105 -16.92 -7.28 -7.28
CA ARG A 105 -16.97 -8.14 -6.09
C ARG A 105 -16.35 -9.52 -6.36
N THR A 106 -16.69 -10.13 -7.49
CA THR A 106 -16.12 -11.44 -7.89
C THR A 106 -14.59 -11.36 -8.03
N ARG A 107 -14.07 -10.29 -8.65
CA ARG A 107 -12.61 -10.09 -8.75
C ARG A 107 -11.97 -9.94 -7.36
N LEU A 108 -12.59 -9.18 -6.45
CA LEU A 108 -12.07 -9.04 -5.08
C LEU A 108 -12.03 -10.40 -4.37
N ALA A 109 -13.13 -11.15 -4.42
CA ALA A 109 -13.23 -12.48 -3.83
C ALA A 109 -12.18 -13.43 -4.41
N HIS A 110 -11.95 -13.39 -5.72
CA HIS A 110 -10.92 -14.19 -6.38
C HIS A 110 -9.51 -13.82 -5.92
N CYS A 111 -9.16 -12.53 -5.94
CA CYS A 111 -7.86 -12.05 -5.47
C CYS A 111 -7.58 -12.48 -4.02
N TRP A 112 -8.54 -12.29 -3.13
CA TRP A 112 -8.40 -12.68 -1.72
C TRP A 112 -8.31 -14.20 -1.53
N SER A 113 -9.06 -14.97 -2.33
CA SER A 113 -8.98 -16.44 -2.31
C SER A 113 -7.60 -16.95 -2.73
N LEU A 114 -6.98 -16.32 -3.75
CA LEU A 114 -5.63 -16.69 -4.20
C LEU A 114 -4.59 -16.40 -3.11
N VAL A 115 -4.65 -15.22 -2.48
CA VAL A 115 -3.76 -14.86 -1.38
C VAL A 115 -3.94 -15.83 -0.22
N PHE A 116 -5.18 -16.11 0.18
CA PHE A 116 -5.51 -17.04 1.26
C PHE A 116 -4.98 -18.46 0.98
N ALA A 117 -5.23 -18.99 -0.22
CA ALA A 117 -4.73 -20.31 -0.62
C ALA A 117 -3.19 -20.37 -0.65
N ARG A 118 -2.51 -19.29 -1.04
CA ARG A 118 -1.04 -19.21 -1.02
C ARG A 118 -0.50 -19.25 0.40
N VAL A 119 -1.09 -18.46 1.30
CA VAL A 119 -0.71 -18.42 2.72
C VAL A 119 -0.97 -19.77 3.40
N GLN A 120 -2.09 -20.44 3.08
CA GLN A 120 -2.38 -21.77 3.64
C GLN A 120 -1.37 -22.85 3.24
N ARG A 121 -0.77 -22.74 2.03
CA ARG A 121 0.27 -23.69 1.58
C ARG A 121 1.59 -23.52 2.31
N ASP A 122 1.90 -22.32 2.75
CA ASP A 122 3.15 -21.99 3.44
C ASP A 122 2.88 -20.93 4.53
N PRO A 123 2.25 -21.33 5.64
CA PRO A 123 1.98 -20.39 6.75
C PRO A 123 3.24 -19.83 7.38
N ALA A 124 4.36 -20.59 7.34
CA ALA A 124 5.63 -20.18 7.93
C ALA A 124 6.23 -18.96 7.22
N ALA A 125 5.87 -18.72 5.94
CA ALA A 125 6.28 -17.52 5.21
C ALA A 125 5.83 -16.22 5.91
N LEU A 126 4.70 -16.23 6.64
CA LEU A 126 4.24 -15.06 7.41
C LEU A 126 5.09 -14.73 8.64
N SER A 127 5.97 -15.65 9.08
CA SER A 127 6.95 -15.34 10.12
C SER A 127 8.00 -14.33 9.66
N ASN A 128 8.16 -14.16 8.35
CA ASN A 128 8.97 -13.10 7.79
C ASN A 128 8.15 -11.78 7.74
N PRO A 129 8.55 -10.72 8.48
CA PRO A 129 7.80 -9.46 8.54
C PRO A 129 7.62 -8.78 7.18
N HIS A 130 8.55 -8.97 6.23
CA HIS A 130 8.43 -8.42 4.88
C HIS A 130 7.33 -9.14 4.08
N VAL A 131 7.28 -10.47 4.16
CA VAL A 131 6.23 -11.26 3.50
C VAL A 131 4.86 -10.94 4.08
N ALA A 132 4.75 -10.87 5.42
CA ALA A 132 3.51 -10.50 6.09
C ALA A 132 2.99 -9.13 5.62
N ARG A 133 3.85 -8.10 5.56
CA ARG A 133 3.50 -6.78 5.05
C ARG A 133 3.13 -6.78 3.57
N MET A 134 3.85 -7.54 2.73
CA MET A 134 3.48 -7.69 1.31
C MET A 134 2.07 -8.26 1.14
N VAL A 135 1.72 -9.28 1.94
CA VAL A 135 0.38 -9.87 1.93
C VAL A 135 -0.67 -8.85 2.37
N GLU A 136 -0.43 -8.13 3.45
CA GLU A 136 -1.31 -7.04 3.92
C GLU A 136 -1.54 -5.98 2.85
N HIS A 137 -0.48 -5.50 2.23
CA HIS A 137 -0.57 -4.55 1.11
C HIS A 137 -1.39 -5.09 -0.06
N SER A 138 -1.13 -6.34 -0.47
CA SER A 138 -1.82 -6.95 -1.61
C SER A 138 -3.32 -7.06 -1.36
N VAL A 139 -3.71 -7.48 -0.15
CA VAL A 139 -5.12 -7.64 0.25
C VAL A 139 -5.83 -6.28 0.31
N LEU A 140 -5.22 -5.28 0.95
CA LEU A 140 -5.79 -3.94 1.07
C LEU A 140 -5.84 -3.20 -0.27
N ASN A 141 -4.80 -3.30 -1.08
CA ASN A 141 -4.77 -2.70 -2.41
C ASN A 141 -5.82 -3.32 -3.35
N ALA A 142 -6.08 -4.64 -3.24
CA ALA A 142 -7.16 -5.28 -4.00
C ALA A 142 -8.52 -4.70 -3.61
N LEU A 143 -8.82 -4.58 -2.31
CA LEU A 143 -10.06 -3.99 -1.82
C LEU A 143 -10.22 -2.54 -2.28
N LEU A 144 -9.26 -1.69 -1.92
CA LEU A 144 -9.35 -0.25 -2.15
C LEU A 144 -9.25 0.11 -3.63
N GLY A 145 -8.42 -0.62 -4.40
CA GLY A 145 -8.29 -0.43 -5.84
C GLY A 145 -9.55 -0.82 -6.61
N ILE A 146 -10.22 -1.92 -6.21
CA ILE A 146 -11.47 -2.37 -6.83
C ILE A 146 -12.65 -1.49 -6.40
N ALA A 147 -12.72 -1.11 -5.13
CA ALA A 147 -13.77 -0.20 -4.65
C ALA A 147 -13.68 1.18 -5.30
N GLY A 148 -12.49 1.61 -5.66
CA GLY A 148 -12.25 2.95 -6.22
C GLY A 148 -12.50 4.07 -5.20
N PRO A 149 -12.21 5.32 -5.56
CA PRO A 149 -12.46 6.47 -4.71
C PRO A 149 -13.95 6.73 -4.51
N PRO A 150 -14.31 7.55 -3.53
CA PRO A 150 -15.64 8.14 -3.46
C PRO A 150 -16.01 8.83 -4.78
N PRO A 151 -17.30 8.79 -5.19
CA PRO A 151 -17.76 9.51 -6.38
C PRO A 151 -17.40 10.99 -6.31
N GLY A 152 -16.90 11.55 -7.41
CA GLY A 152 -16.61 12.99 -7.53
C GLY A 152 -15.13 13.39 -7.56
N ARG A 153 -14.16 12.47 -7.34
CA ARG A 153 -12.72 12.81 -7.43
C ARG A 153 -12.01 12.16 -8.64
N SER A 154 -11.20 12.94 -9.34
CA SER A 154 -10.42 12.47 -10.48
C SER A 154 -9.16 11.69 -10.07
N LEU A 155 -8.85 10.62 -10.78
CA LEU A 155 -7.65 9.80 -10.61
C LEU A 155 -6.31 10.59 -10.58
N PRO A 156 -6.11 11.66 -11.38
CA PRO A 156 -4.88 12.44 -11.34
C PRO A 156 -4.59 13.12 -10.01
N ALA A 157 -5.60 13.70 -9.35
CA ALA A 157 -5.41 14.39 -8.06
C ALA A 157 -4.92 13.43 -6.96
N ARG A 158 -5.36 12.18 -6.99
CA ARG A 158 -4.98 11.14 -6.02
C ARG A 158 -3.53 10.71 -6.16
N ARG A 159 -3.08 10.50 -7.41
CA ARG A 159 -1.69 10.14 -7.69
C ARG A 159 -0.72 11.27 -7.32
N GLN A 160 -1.15 12.52 -7.49
CA GLN A 160 -0.36 13.67 -7.05
C GLN A 160 -0.18 13.73 -5.53
N VAL A 161 -1.26 13.48 -4.76
CA VAL A 161 -1.17 13.40 -3.28
C VAL A 161 -0.23 12.27 -2.86
N LEU A 162 -0.34 11.12 -3.51
CA LEU A 162 0.47 9.94 -3.24
C LEU A 162 1.96 10.22 -3.54
N ALA A 163 2.25 10.80 -4.71
CA ALA A 163 3.60 11.18 -5.09
C ALA A 163 4.20 12.22 -4.15
N ARG A 164 3.43 13.21 -3.69
CA ARG A 164 3.87 14.21 -2.71
C ARG A 164 4.24 13.58 -1.37
N ARG A 165 3.38 12.70 -0.83
CA ARG A 165 3.68 12.02 0.43
C ARG A 165 4.92 11.14 0.34
N ALA A 166 5.06 10.41 -0.77
CA ALA A 166 6.25 9.60 -0.99
C ALA A 166 7.52 10.46 -1.18
N GLU A 167 7.41 11.61 -1.82
CA GLU A 167 8.50 12.60 -1.89
C GLU A 167 8.94 13.05 -0.51
N GLU A 168 8.00 13.41 0.37
CA GLU A 168 8.29 13.79 1.76
C GLU A 168 9.02 12.68 2.52
N PHE A 169 8.54 11.42 2.39
CA PHE A 169 9.20 10.27 2.99
C PHE A 169 10.64 10.08 2.48
N ILE A 170 10.85 10.16 1.17
CA ILE A 170 12.17 10.03 0.53
C ILE A 170 13.12 11.12 1.02
N ARG A 171 12.64 12.37 1.11
CA ARG A 171 13.46 13.51 1.56
C ARG A 171 13.91 13.39 2.99
N VAL A 172 13.01 12.96 3.88
CA VAL A 172 13.31 12.77 5.31
C VAL A 172 14.29 11.62 5.54
N ARG A 173 14.24 10.58 4.69
CA ARG A 173 15.03 9.35 4.83
C ARG A 173 16.09 9.17 3.74
N ILE A 174 16.55 10.25 3.13
CA ILE A 174 17.49 10.22 2.01
C ILE A 174 18.79 9.44 2.33
N ASP A 175 19.20 9.42 3.60
CA ASP A 175 20.41 8.77 4.09
C ASP A 175 20.22 7.28 4.43
N ALA A 176 18.98 6.87 4.61
CA ALA A 176 18.66 5.49 5.00
C ALA A 176 18.64 4.57 3.77
N PRO A 177 18.93 3.29 3.92
CA PRO A 177 18.81 2.30 2.84
C PRO A 177 17.34 1.94 2.60
N ILE A 178 16.57 2.90 2.04
CA ILE A 178 15.16 2.71 1.72
C ILE A 178 14.99 1.99 0.38
N THR A 179 14.00 1.11 0.33
CA THR A 179 13.57 0.36 -0.85
C THR A 179 12.26 0.91 -1.41
N LEU A 180 11.88 0.51 -2.62
CA LEU A 180 10.57 0.82 -3.18
C LEU A 180 9.43 0.30 -2.28
N PHE A 181 9.65 -0.87 -1.67
CA PHE A 181 8.72 -1.46 -0.74
C PHE A 181 8.48 -0.57 0.49
N ASP A 182 9.55 -0.02 1.10
CA ASP A 182 9.44 0.87 2.28
C ASP A 182 8.64 2.13 1.95
N ILE A 183 8.79 2.66 0.74
CA ILE A 183 8.02 3.82 0.26
C ILE A 183 6.55 3.43 0.09
N CYS A 184 6.26 2.30 -0.56
CA CYS A 184 4.91 1.79 -0.76
C CYS A 184 4.21 1.51 0.57
N ASP A 185 4.92 0.88 1.52
CA ASP A 185 4.42 0.58 2.87
C ASP A 185 4.03 1.86 3.62
N TRP A 186 4.92 2.85 3.59
CA TRP A 186 4.68 4.10 4.31
C TRP A 186 3.51 4.91 3.73
N VAL A 187 3.39 4.99 2.40
CA VAL A 187 2.29 5.73 1.75
C VAL A 187 0.99 4.91 1.66
N GLY A 188 1.04 3.60 1.90
CA GLY A 188 -0.10 2.70 1.79
C GLY A 188 -0.58 2.50 0.35
N ALA A 189 0.34 2.32 -0.61
CA ALA A 189 0.01 2.24 -2.02
C ALA A 189 0.73 1.10 -2.74
N SER A 190 0.15 0.63 -3.87
CA SER A 190 0.84 -0.31 -4.74
C SER A 190 1.98 0.37 -5.50
N GLU A 191 3.02 -0.42 -5.85
CA GLU A 191 4.14 0.03 -6.68
C GLU A 191 3.66 0.68 -7.99
N ARG A 192 2.64 0.11 -8.63
CA ARG A 192 2.04 0.64 -9.86
C ARG A 192 1.47 2.04 -9.65
N SER A 193 0.69 2.25 -8.58
CA SER A 193 0.08 3.55 -8.28
C SER A 193 1.13 4.60 -7.95
N LEU A 194 2.13 4.21 -7.14
CA LEU A 194 3.26 5.06 -6.79
C LEU A 194 4.09 5.44 -8.02
N HIS A 195 4.41 4.46 -8.86
CA HIS A 195 5.17 4.68 -10.10
C HIS A 195 4.48 5.66 -11.04
N LEU A 196 3.17 5.45 -11.30
CA LEU A 196 2.39 6.35 -12.15
C LEU A 196 2.31 7.77 -11.56
N GLY A 197 2.10 7.90 -10.23
CA GLY A 197 2.10 9.21 -9.58
C GLY A 197 3.43 9.95 -9.69
N PHE A 198 4.55 9.23 -9.59
CA PHE A 198 5.89 9.81 -9.78
C PHE A 198 6.15 10.19 -11.24
N LEU A 199 5.76 9.38 -12.22
CA LEU A 199 5.87 9.73 -13.63
C LEU A 199 5.07 10.97 -13.97
N GLU A 200 3.82 11.06 -13.48
CA GLU A 200 2.95 12.22 -13.72
C GLU A 200 3.49 13.51 -13.08
N ARG A 201 4.11 13.42 -11.90
CA ARG A 201 4.57 14.59 -11.14
C ARG A 201 6.02 14.99 -11.41
N PHE A 202 6.92 14.01 -11.56
CA PHE A 202 8.36 14.21 -11.62
C PHE A 202 9.00 13.70 -12.92
N GLY A 203 8.24 13.06 -13.80
CA GLY A 203 8.76 12.50 -15.06
C GLY A 203 9.68 11.29 -14.87
N MET A 204 9.76 10.71 -13.66
CA MET A 204 10.66 9.61 -13.36
C MET A 204 10.10 8.69 -12.27
N SER A 205 10.70 7.50 -12.10
CA SER A 205 10.29 6.55 -11.05
C SER A 205 10.72 7.02 -9.64
N PRO A 206 10.07 6.52 -8.56
CA PRO A 206 10.45 6.86 -7.18
C PRO A 206 11.93 6.60 -6.86
N MET A 207 12.46 5.45 -7.30
CA MET A 207 13.85 5.09 -7.06
C MET A 207 14.84 5.92 -7.91
N ALA A 208 14.43 6.34 -9.12
CA ALA A 208 15.21 7.29 -9.92
C ALA A 208 15.24 8.66 -9.25
N TYR A 209 14.13 9.12 -8.68
CA TYR A 209 14.05 10.35 -7.92
C TYR A 209 14.96 10.34 -6.68
N LEU A 210 14.91 9.27 -5.89
CA LEU A 210 15.81 9.06 -4.74
C LEU A 210 17.29 9.13 -5.20
N LYS A 211 17.63 8.43 -6.30
CA LYS A 211 19.00 8.45 -6.85
C LYS A 211 19.44 9.86 -7.22
N VAL A 212 18.59 10.63 -7.89
CA VAL A 212 18.88 12.04 -8.25
C VAL A 212 19.13 12.90 -7.01
N LEU A 213 18.30 12.76 -5.97
CA LEU A 213 18.51 13.49 -4.72
C LEU A 213 19.85 13.15 -4.06
N ARG A 214 20.21 11.85 -4.01
CA ARG A 214 21.48 11.37 -3.46
C ARG A 214 22.68 11.85 -4.26
N LEU A 215 22.58 11.85 -5.59
CA LEU A 215 23.64 12.39 -6.45
C LEU A 215 23.88 13.89 -6.22
N ASN A 216 22.80 14.67 -6.13
CA ASN A 216 22.89 16.10 -5.84
C ASN A 216 23.48 16.38 -4.45
N ARG A 217 23.15 15.54 -3.46
CA ARG A 217 23.74 15.63 -2.12
C ARG A 217 25.23 15.29 -2.14
N ALA A 218 25.61 14.20 -2.80
CA ALA A 218 27.01 13.82 -2.97
C ALA A 218 27.80 14.96 -3.63
N ARG A 219 27.26 15.58 -4.68
CA ARG A 219 27.91 16.71 -5.36
C ARG A 219 28.15 17.90 -4.43
N ARG A 220 27.16 18.25 -3.61
CA ARG A 220 27.34 19.33 -2.61
C ARG A 220 28.43 18.95 -1.60
N GLN A 221 28.38 17.74 -1.05
CA GLN A 221 29.40 17.27 -0.10
C GLN A 221 30.81 17.20 -0.71
N LEU A 222 30.94 16.86 -2.00
CA LEU A 222 32.22 16.89 -2.70
C LEU A 222 32.76 18.32 -2.93
N ARG A 223 31.87 19.27 -3.17
CA ARG A 223 32.23 20.69 -3.34
C ARG A 223 32.62 21.37 -2.02
N ASP A 224 31.94 20.97 -0.93
CA ASP A 224 32.13 21.54 0.40
C ASP A 224 33.07 20.65 1.27
N ALA A 225 33.87 19.79 0.63
CA ALA A 225 34.65 18.79 1.30
C ALA A 225 35.84 19.38 2.06
N ALA A 226 36.04 18.96 3.31
CA ALA A 226 37.25 19.28 4.06
C ALA A 226 38.49 18.54 3.50
N PRO A 227 39.72 19.06 3.73
CA PRO A 227 40.94 18.35 3.38
C PRO A 227 40.96 16.91 3.92
N GLY A 228 41.34 15.94 3.09
CA GLY A 228 41.36 14.53 3.45
C GLY A 228 40.04 13.76 3.21
N THR A 229 38.97 14.42 2.78
CA THR A 229 37.74 13.75 2.40
C THR A 229 37.94 12.89 1.15
N SER A 230 37.46 11.64 1.17
CA SER A 230 37.51 10.76 0.00
C SER A 230 36.17 10.72 -0.75
N VAL A 231 36.22 10.45 -2.06
CA VAL A 231 35.02 10.20 -2.88
C VAL A 231 34.21 9.02 -2.33
N THR A 232 34.90 8.00 -1.81
CA THR A 232 34.28 6.81 -1.21
C THR A 232 33.43 7.18 0.00
N ASP A 233 33.96 7.98 0.92
CA ASP A 233 33.26 8.40 2.13
C ASP A 233 32.00 9.20 1.80
N VAL A 234 32.11 10.11 0.81
CA VAL A 234 30.97 10.91 0.35
C VAL A 234 29.90 10.03 -0.30
N ALA A 235 30.30 9.07 -1.13
CA ALA A 235 29.37 8.15 -1.76
C ALA A 235 28.61 7.31 -0.71
N MET A 236 29.32 6.74 0.27
CA MET A 236 28.73 5.93 1.33
C MET A 236 27.78 6.75 2.21
N ARG A 237 28.18 7.95 2.65
CA ARG A 237 27.33 8.87 3.42
C ARG A 237 26.11 9.35 2.63
N SER A 238 26.19 9.36 1.30
CA SER A 238 25.07 9.70 0.42
C SER A 238 24.17 8.50 0.09
N GLY A 239 24.39 7.31 0.72
CA GLY A 239 23.56 6.11 0.57
C GLY A 239 23.86 5.28 -0.67
N PHE A 240 25.08 5.38 -1.25
CA PHE A 240 25.52 4.53 -2.35
C PHE A 240 26.38 3.38 -1.83
N LEU A 241 25.89 2.15 -1.97
CA LEU A 241 26.58 0.94 -1.52
C LEU A 241 27.54 0.38 -2.59
N HIS A 242 27.37 0.76 -3.87
CA HIS A 242 28.15 0.29 -5.00
C HIS A 242 28.93 1.44 -5.64
N LEU A 243 30.19 1.62 -5.28
CA LEU A 243 31.02 2.76 -5.66
C LEU A 243 31.25 2.90 -7.18
N GLY A 244 31.45 1.79 -7.90
CA GLY A 244 31.61 1.81 -9.35
C GLY A 244 30.33 2.29 -10.07
N ARG A 245 29.16 1.84 -9.58
CA ARG A 245 27.87 2.31 -10.11
C ARG A 245 27.62 3.77 -9.77
N PHE A 246 28.00 4.22 -8.56
CA PHE A 246 27.94 5.62 -8.16
C PHE A 246 28.75 6.50 -9.11
N ALA A 247 30.02 6.17 -9.36
CA ALA A 247 30.88 6.95 -10.23
C ALA A 247 30.31 7.07 -11.66
N THR A 248 29.80 5.96 -12.21
CA THR A 248 29.15 5.94 -13.53
C THR A 248 27.87 6.78 -13.56
N ASP A 249 26.98 6.61 -12.57
CA ASP A 249 25.73 7.37 -12.48
C ASP A 249 26.02 8.87 -12.28
N TYR A 250 27.00 9.22 -11.46
CA TYR A 250 27.46 10.59 -11.24
C TYR A 250 28.00 11.23 -12.53
N GLY A 251 28.90 10.51 -13.21
CA GLY A 251 29.48 10.99 -14.48
C GLY A 251 28.42 11.22 -15.56
N ARG A 252 27.46 10.32 -15.68
CA ARG A 252 26.32 10.49 -16.62
C ARG A 252 25.42 11.66 -16.26
N PHE A 253 25.21 11.90 -14.97
CA PHE A 253 24.27 12.92 -14.51
C PHE A 253 24.86 14.33 -14.53
N PHE A 254 26.14 14.49 -14.18
CA PHE A 254 26.80 15.80 -14.07
C PHE A 254 27.81 16.09 -15.18
N CYS A 255 28.04 15.15 -16.09
CA CYS A 255 29.07 15.26 -17.14
C CYS A 255 30.50 15.48 -16.58
N GLU A 256 30.75 15.08 -15.34
CA GLU A 256 32.04 15.14 -14.66
C GLU A 256 32.21 13.98 -13.67
N TRP A 257 33.44 13.54 -13.42
CA TRP A 257 33.73 12.51 -12.44
C TRP A 257 33.66 13.04 -11.00
N PRO A 258 33.25 12.23 -10.00
CA PRO A 258 33.25 12.67 -8.60
C PRO A 258 34.62 13.17 -8.11
N SER A 259 35.69 12.52 -8.56
CA SER A 259 37.09 12.94 -8.26
C SER A 259 37.46 14.27 -8.88
N ALA A 260 36.87 14.69 -10.00
CA ALA A 260 37.06 15.99 -10.58
C ALA A 260 36.35 17.07 -9.75
N THR A 261 35.10 16.81 -9.36
CA THR A 261 34.35 17.71 -8.46
C THR A 261 35.12 17.94 -7.15
N LEU A 262 35.71 16.88 -6.55
CA LEU A 262 36.46 16.98 -5.30
C LEU A 262 37.77 17.79 -5.46
N ARG A 263 38.41 17.75 -6.64
CA ARG A 263 39.67 18.49 -6.93
C ARG A 263 39.46 19.96 -7.19
N HIS A 264 38.25 20.38 -7.58
CA HIS A 264 37.93 21.80 -7.87
C HIS A 264 37.57 22.60 -6.61
N LEU A 265 38.14 22.25 -5.45
CA LEU A 265 38.10 23.11 -4.27
C LEU A 265 38.89 24.39 -4.56
N PRO A 266 38.30 25.59 -4.43
CA PRO A 266 39.12 26.81 -4.38
C PRO A 266 40.05 26.69 -3.17
N GLN A 267 41.37 26.87 -3.44
CA GLN A 267 42.39 27.00 -2.40
C GLN A 267 42.15 28.22 -1.53
#